data_efe063c970d707bdc10e515667451e17
#
_entry.id   efe063c970d707bdc10e515667451e17
#
_cell.length_a   1.000
_cell.length_b   1.000
_cell.length_c   1.000
_cell.angle_alpha   90.00
_cell.angle_beta   90.00
_cell.angle_gamma   90.00
#
_symmetry.space_group_name_H-M   'P 1'
#
loop_
_entity.id
_entity.type
_entity.pdbx_description
1 polymer ?
#
loop_
_entity_poly.entity_id
_entity_poly.type
_entity_poly.pdbx_seq_one_letter_code
_entity_poly.pdbx_strand_id
1 'polypeptide(L)'
;MGRKDSLAVNYQRMKFEHGERIFDFMPRSYVVPEDKEELEEVMKAPGAKPLIVKPPNWFCGIGIKLINKVEDIPIKNTKMVVQEYIDNPFLIQNTKFDLRLYVLMTSIDPVKIYIFENGLVRFATQEYTNDPSQLENNFIHLTNYSVNKTSETFEYNEHPGSYEGHKWDLQTLWKYMDQMMGIDWKPVWEKTKEVCVKTVLCGQEHMAKEFSKQMKSDYSCYKLWGFDVMYDDKLKPWLLEVNNIPSLHINTLDAYVNRPLVAEMFNIVGLHIPKVLGTKHHKAVLETFGLSKETVPQLGFDHRLYSRQRVEQDKEKRLRVAKKLELDPETSRSNPDLFLADLTPADLRTLVQAEEELSQCHGWTRCR
;
A
#
# COMPACT_ATOMS: atom_id res chain seq x y z
N MET A 1 -10.87 -2.58 -2.25
CA MET A 1 -9.67 -2.40 -1.39
C MET A 1 -9.71 -1.12 -0.55
N GLY A 2 -9.93 0.08 -1.11
CA GLY A 2 -9.87 1.34 -0.35
C GLY A 2 -11.07 1.70 0.53
N ARG A 3 -12.09 0.87 0.61
CA ARG A 3 -13.15 0.95 1.62
C ARG A 3 -12.81 -0.01 2.76
N LYS A 4 -12.91 0.46 3.99
CA LYS A 4 -12.53 -0.33 5.18
C LYS A 4 -13.37 -1.61 5.34
N ASP A 5 -14.66 -1.53 5.05
CA ASP A 5 -15.57 -2.68 5.08
C ASP A 5 -15.21 -3.73 4.01
N SER A 6 -15.00 -3.30 2.78
CA SER A 6 -14.63 -4.20 1.69
C SER A 6 -13.23 -4.82 1.89
N LEU A 7 -12.29 -4.07 2.48
CA LEU A 7 -10.98 -4.60 2.84
C LEU A 7 -11.11 -5.70 3.89
N ALA A 8 -11.91 -5.47 4.96
CA ALA A 8 -12.13 -6.45 6.02
C ALA A 8 -12.73 -7.74 5.46
N VAL A 9 -13.79 -7.65 4.65
CA VAL A 9 -14.43 -8.83 4.04
C VAL A 9 -13.47 -9.61 3.13
N ASN A 10 -12.72 -8.92 2.25
CA ASN A 10 -11.78 -9.57 1.36
C ASN A 10 -10.62 -10.24 2.14
N TYR A 11 -10.14 -9.58 3.18
CA TYR A 11 -9.11 -10.15 4.04
C TYR A 11 -9.59 -11.39 4.79
N GLN A 12 -10.80 -11.36 5.38
CA GLN A 12 -11.38 -12.51 6.07
C GLN A 12 -11.57 -13.69 5.13
N ARG A 13 -12.04 -13.44 3.88
CA ARG A 13 -12.14 -14.47 2.85
C ARG A 13 -10.79 -15.13 2.58
N MET A 14 -9.75 -14.36 2.33
CA MET A 14 -8.41 -14.88 2.08
C MET A 14 -7.82 -15.61 3.30
N LYS A 15 -8.10 -15.12 4.50
CA LYS A 15 -7.71 -15.79 5.75
C LYS A 15 -8.39 -17.15 5.90
N PHE A 16 -9.67 -17.25 5.53
CA PHE A 16 -10.42 -18.49 5.53
C PHE A 16 -9.90 -19.48 4.47
N GLU A 17 -9.62 -19.01 3.25
CA GLU A 17 -9.17 -19.85 2.13
C GLU A 17 -7.72 -20.33 2.27
N HIS A 18 -6.82 -19.52 2.83
CA HIS A 18 -5.37 -19.76 2.87
C HIS A 18 -4.79 -19.94 4.26
N GLY A 19 -5.60 -19.78 5.30
CA GLY A 19 -5.26 -20.02 6.70
C GLY A 19 -4.64 -18.82 7.43
N GLU A 20 -4.83 -18.85 8.75
CA GLU A 20 -4.36 -17.78 9.66
C GLU A 20 -2.85 -17.56 9.62
N ARG A 21 -2.07 -18.62 9.43
CA ARG A 21 -0.61 -18.52 9.38
C ARG A 21 -0.11 -17.59 8.28
N ILE A 22 -0.85 -17.51 7.16
CA ILE A 22 -0.49 -16.67 6.00
C ILE A 22 -1.10 -15.29 6.12
N PHE A 23 -2.33 -15.21 6.65
CA PHE A 23 -3.10 -13.98 6.80
C PHE A 23 -3.27 -13.63 8.29
N ASP A 24 -2.18 -13.16 8.91
CA ASP A 24 -2.14 -12.67 10.29
C ASP A 24 -1.43 -11.32 10.37
N PHE A 25 -1.90 -10.35 9.57
CA PHE A 25 -1.29 -9.02 9.51
C PHE A 25 -2.30 -7.87 9.54
N MET A 26 -3.57 -8.17 9.73
CA MET A 26 -4.61 -7.17 9.98
C MET A 26 -5.32 -7.54 11.29
N PRO A 27 -5.54 -6.58 12.21
CA PRO A 27 -6.24 -6.86 13.45
C PRO A 27 -7.64 -7.41 13.17
N ARG A 28 -8.14 -8.27 14.06
CA ARG A 28 -9.46 -8.85 13.93
C ARG A 28 -10.50 -7.75 13.76
N SER A 29 -11.32 -7.88 12.74
CA SER A 29 -12.20 -6.82 12.28
C SER A 29 -13.61 -7.35 12.08
N TYR A 30 -14.58 -6.54 12.46
CA TYR A 30 -16.01 -6.84 12.41
C TYR A 30 -16.71 -5.74 11.64
N VAL A 31 -17.68 -6.10 10.82
CA VAL A 31 -18.54 -5.15 10.10
C VAL A 31 -19.90 -5.12 10.78
N VAL A 32 -20.18 -4.05 11.49
CA VAL A 32 -21.46 -3.88 12.22
C VAL A 32 -22.44 -3.15 11.32
N PRO A 33 -23.72 -3.61 11.22
CA PRO A 33 -24.41 -4.50 12.18
C PRO A 33 -24.24 -6.02 11.92
N GLU A 34 -23.67 -6.45 10.79
CA GLU A 34 -23.65 -7.85 10.38
C GLU A 34 -22.97 -8.76 11.41
N ASP A 35 -21.80 -8.35 11.93
CA ASP A 35 -20.99 -9.16 12.86
C ASP A 35 -21.22 -8.78 14.34
N LYS A 36 -22.33 -8.11 14.67
CA LYS A 36 -22.56 -7.57 16.01
C LYS A 36 -22.61 -8.66 17.08
N GLU A 37 -23.28 -9.77 16.82
CA GLU A 37 -23.42 -10.86 17.79
C GLU A 37 -22.06 -11.49 18.12
N GLU A 38 -21.24 -11.76 17.11
CA GLU A 38 -19.87 -12.27 17.28
C GLU A 38 -19.01 -11.29 18.08
N LEU A 39 -19.12 -10.00 17.78
CA LEU A 39 -18.39 -8.94 18.49
C LEU A 39 -18.78 -8.89 19.98
N GLU A 40 -20.07 -9.00 20.30
CA GLU A 40 -20.56 -9.02 21.68
C GLU A 40 -20.03 -10.24 22.46
N GLU A 41 -19.91 -11.40 21.82
CA GLU A 41 -19.33 -12.60 22.44
C GLU A 41 -17.84 -12.40 22.74
N VAL A 42 -17.09 -11.87 21.79
CA VAL A 42 -15.65 -11.61 21.97
C VAL A 42 -15.40 -10.59 23.10
N MET A 43 -16.22 -9.55 23.18
CA MET A 43 -16.07 -8.53 24.22
C MET A 43 -16.47 -9.00 25.62
N LYS A 44 -17.24 -10.09 25.75
CA LYS A 44 -17.55 -10.71 27.04
C LYS A 44 -16.42 -11.62 27.55
N ALA A 45 -15.48 -11.96 26.70
CA ALA A 45 -14.38 -12.84 27.06
C ALA A 45 -13.42 -12.14 28.05
N PRO A 46 -12.87 -12.87 29.05
CA PRO A 46 -11.84 -12.32 29.93
C PRO A 46 -10.62 -11.84 29.14
N GLY A 47 -10.15 -10.63 29.40
CA GLY A 47 -9.02 -10.05 28.70
C GLY A 47 -9.33 -9.49 27.31
N ALA A 48 -10.60 -9.20 27.03
CA ALA A 48 -10.99 -8.52 25.79
C ALA A 48 -10.21 -7.21 25.63
N LYS A 49 -9.69 -6.99 24.41
CA LYS A 49 -8.93 -5.80 24.08
C LYS A 49 -9.84 -4.61 23.79
N PRO A 50 -9.36 -3.37 24.00
CA PRO A 50 -10.05 -2.21 23.47
C PRO A 50 -10.32 -2.34 21.98
N LEU A 51 -11.37 -1.69 21.52
CA LEU A 51 -11.76 -1.68 20.12
C LEU A 51 -11.57 -0.28 19.53
N ILE A 52 -11.23 -0.25 18.24
CA ILE A 52 -11.23 0.97 17.45
C ILE A 52 -12.38 0.92 16.43
N VAL A 53 -13.28 1.89 16.50
CA VAL A 53 -14.44 2.03 15.61
C VAL A 53 -14.10 2.99 14.49
N LYS A 54 -14.29 2.56 13.27
CA LYS A 54 -13.93 3.31 12.06
C LYS A 54 -15.12 3.41 11.10
N PRO A 55 -15.58 4.60 10.74
CA PRO A 55 -16.57 4.76 9.67
C PRO A 55 -15.99 4.27 8.33
N PRO A 56 -16.74 3.51 7.51
CA PRO A 56 -16.19 2.83 6.33
C PRO A 56 -15.76 3.79 5.22
N ASN A 57 -16.43 4.94 5.10
CA ASN A 57 -16.22 5.90 4.00
C ASN A 57 -15.54 7.20 4.43
N TRP A 58 -15.18 7.34 5.69
CA TRP A 58 -14.57 8.57 6.20
C TRP A 58 -13.04 8.48 6.17
N PHE A 59 -12.38 9.62 6.08
CA PHE A 59 -10.95 9.79 5.96
C PHE A 59 -10.42 10.76 7.02
N CYS A 60 -9.12 10.91 7.13
CA CYS A 60 -8.46 11.85 8.03
C CYS A 60 -8.72 11.62 9.53
N GLY A 61 -9.02 10.41 9.96
CA GLY A 61 -9.28 10.10 11.37
C GLY A 61 -10.65 10.58 11.89
N ILE A 62 -11.47 11.20 11.03
CA ILE A 62 -12.79 11.71 11.44
C ILE A 62 -13.68 10.54 11.86
N GLY A 63 -14.32 10.67 13.03
CA GLY A 63 -15.25 9.68 13.54
C GLY A 63 -14.62 8.38 14.05
N ILE A 64 -13.29 8.28 14.08
CA ILE A 64 -12.59 7.19 14.75
C ILE A 64 -12.73 7.37 16.26
N LYS A 65 -13.07 6.28 16.96
CA LYS A 65 -13.15 6.25 18.43
C LYS A 65 -12.57 4.95 18.96
N LEU A 66 -11.89 5.03 20.09
CA LEU A 66 -11.56 3.86 20.89
C LEU A 66 -12.66 3.64 21.92
N ILE A 67 -13.06 2.39 22.10
CA ILE A 67 -14.13 2.00 23.02
C ILE A 67 -13.74 0.71 23.75
N ASN A 68 -14.30 0.54 24.95
CA ASN A 68 -14.18 -0.70 25.75
C ASN A 68 -15.49 -1.48 25.82
N LYS A 69 -16.58 -0.94 25.28
CA LYS A 69 -17.91 -1.54 25.35
C LYS A 69 -18.61 -1.47 23.99
N VAL A 70 -19.34 -2.49 23.65
CA VAL A 70 -20.07 -2.59 22.38
C VAL A 70 -21.19 -1.53 22.30
N GLU A 71 -21.76 -1.16 23.45
CA GLU A 71 -22.81 -0.16 23.56
C GLU A 71 -22.36 1.25 23.10
N ASP A 72 -21.05 1.51 23.16
CA ASP A 72 -20.46 2.79 22.73
C ASP A 72 -20.30 2.92 21.21
N ILE A 73 -20.61 1.86 20.46
CA ILE A 73 -20.58 1.89 19.00
C ILE A 73 -21.71 2.80 18.50
N PRO A 74 -21.42 3.85 17.73
CA PRO A 74 -22.45 4.76 17.22
C PRO A 74 -23.26 4.09 16.11
N ILE A 75 -24.20 3.23 16.46
CA ILE A 75 -25.07 2.53 15.50
C ILE A 75 -26.15 3.50 15.03
N LYS A 76 -25.89 4.23 13.97
CA LYS A 76 -26.88 5.06 13.26
C LYS A 76 -26.98 4.55 11.82
N ASN A 77 -27.78 3.55 11.54
CA ASN A 77 -28.14 3.08 10.17
C ASN A 77 -27.00 3.03 9.13
N THR A 78 -25.75 3.14 9.55
CA THR A 78 -24.56 3.11 8.70
C THR A 78 -23.64 1.98 9.16
N LYS A 79 -23.11 1.24 8.22
CA LYS A 79 -22.08 0.24 8.52
C LYS A 79 -20.90 0.89 9.22
N MET A 80 -20.32 0.18 10.18
CA MET A 80 -19.09 0.58 10.87
C MET A 80 -18.11 -0.58 10.82
N VAL A 81 -16.84 -0.29 10.72
CA VAL A 81 -15.79 -1.29 10.91
C VAL A 81 -15.27 -1.15 12.34
N VAL A 82 -15.42 -2.21 13.10
CA VAL A 82 -14.90 -2.31 14.47
C VAL A 82 -13.71 -3.26 14.44
N GLN A 83 -12.60 -2.85 15.03
CA GLN A 83 -11.36 -3.60 14.93
C GLN A 83 -10.70 -3.70 16.31
N GLU A 84 -10.08 -4.83 16.61
CA GLU A 84 -9.25 -4.96 17.81
C GLU A 84 -8.14 -3.91 17.79
N TYR A 85 -7.98 -3.19 18.89
CA TYR A 85 -6.95 -2.18 19.01
C TYR A 85 -5.60 -2.84 19.29
N ILE A 86 -4.54 -2.40 18.60
CA ILE A 86 -3.17 -2.82 18.87
C ILE A 86 -2.66 -2.00 20.06
N ASP A 87 -2.68 -2.63 21.22
CA ASP A 87 -2.39 -2.02 22.53
C ASP A 87 -0.91 -2.10 22.92
N ASN A 88 -0.09 -2.77 22.13
CA ASN A 88 1.35 -2.92 22.30
C ASN A 88 2.13 -2.44 21.07
N PRO A 89 1.99 -1.16 20.65
CA PRO A 89 2.72 -0.66 19.49
C PRO A 89 4.22 -0.55 19.79
N PHE A 90 5.04 -0.73 18.75
CA PHE A 90 6.43 -0.33 18.81
C PHE A 90 6.52 1.20 18.90
N LEU A 91 7.27 1.70 19.87
CA LEU A 91 7.36 3.12 20.17
C LEU A 91 8.73 3.68 19.81
N ILE A 92 8.75 4.92 19.34
CA ILE A 92 9.94 5.73 19.20
C ILE A 92 9.77 6.96 20.08
N GLN A 93 10.75 7.24 20.94
CA GLN A 93 10.68 8.34 21.91
C GLN A 93 9.38 8.30 22.74
N ASN A 94 8.98 7.10 23.19
CA ASN A 94 7.73 6.81 23.90
C ASN A 94 6.44 7.17 23.14
N THR A 95 6.54 7.44 21.85
CA THR A 95 5.43 7.91 21.04
C THR A 95 5.02 6.86 20.01
N LYS A 96 3.71 6.67 19.84
CA LYS A 96 3.12 5.82 18.82
C LYS A 96 3.29 6.44 17.45
N PHE A 97 3.58 5.61 16.45
CA PHE A 97 3.66 6.04 15.06
C PHE A 97 3.06 5.03 14.10
N ASP A 98 2.81 5.46 12.91
CA ASP A 98 2.50 4.61 11.75
C ASP A 98 3.28 5.04 10.51
N LEU A 99 3.24 4.18 9.50
CA LEU A 99 3.88 4.38 8.20
C LEU A 99 2.82 4.66 7.14
N ARG A 100 3.00 5.69 6.33
CA ARG A 100 2.35 5.88 5.04
C ARG A 100 3.28 5.39 3.95
N LEU A 101 3.00 4.22 3.41
CA LEU A 101 3.72 3.59 2.31
C LEU A 101 2.97 3.79 1.00
N TYR A 102 3.69 3.79 -0.10
CA TYR A 102 3.12 3.94 -1.42
C TYR A 102 3.31 2.67 -2.23
N VAL A 103 2.21 2.11 -2.71
CA VAL A 103 2.17 0.86 -3.48
C VAL A 103 1.56 1.14 -4.84
N LEU A 104 2.30 0.83 -5.88
CA LEU A 104 1.91 0.99 -7.28
C LEU A 104 1.62 -0.39 -7.90
N MET A 105 0.48 -0.53 -8.53
CA MET A 105 0.17 -1.65 -9.41
C MET A 105 0.09 -1.16 -10.85
N THR A 106 0.89 -1.75 -11.73
CA THR A 106 0.95 -1.41 -13.17
C THR A 106 0.22 -2.40 -14.05
N SER A 107 -0.02 -3.61 -13.56
CA SER A 107 -0.78 -4.64 -14.25
C SER A 107 -1.53 -5.51 -13.25
N ILE A 108 -2.71 -5.98 -13.66
CA ILE A 108 -3.58 -6.83 -12.85
C ILE A 108 -3.49 -8.30 -13.26
N ASP A 109 -3.09 -8.55 -14.51
CA ASP A 109 -2.89 -9.88 -15.07
C ASP A 109 -1.85 -9.84 -16.21
N PRO A 110 -0.61 -10.32 -15.95
CA PRO A 110 -0.09 -10.75 -14.64
C PRO A 110 -0.01 -9.59 -13.65
N VAL A 111 -0.17 -9.90 -12.37
CA VAL A 111 -0.05 -8.89 -11.31
C VAL A 111 1.37 -8.36 -11.25
N LYS A 112 1.52 -7.02 -11.29
CA LYS A 112 2.80 -6.34 -11.10
C LYS A 112 2.65 -5.28 -10.03
N ILE A 113 3.40 -5.43 -8.94
CA ILE A 113 3.33 -4.58 -7.75
C ILE A 113 4.70 -4.02 -7.47
N TYR A 114 4.76 -2.72 -7.22
CA TYR A 114 5.95 -1.98 -6.84
C TYR A 114 5.69 -1.25 -5.52
N ILE A 115 6.68 -1.23 -4.64
CA ILE A 115 6.64 -0.45 -3.39
C ILE A 115 7.72 0.62 -3.48
N PHE A 116 7.36 1.85 -3.17
CA PHE A 116 8.31 2.94 -3.10
C PHE A 116 9.19 2.79 -1.86
N GLU A 117 10.50 2.89 -2.03
CA GLU A 117 11.50 2.65 -0.96
C GLU A 117 11.54 3.77 0.09
N ASN A 118 10.73 4.81 -0.10
CA ASN A 118 10.54 5.86 0.88
C ASN A 118 9.04 6.04 1.18
N GLY A 119 8.73 6.80 2.21
CA GLY A 119 7.38 7.02 2.69
C GLY A 119 7.37 8.04 3.81
N LEU A 120 6.25 8.15 4.50
CA LEU A 120 6.11 9.05 5.64
C LEU A 120 5.90 8.25 6.92
N VAL A 121 6.54 8.68 7.99
CA VAL A 121 6.33 8.20 9.36
C VAL A 121 5.55 9.29 10.08
N ARG A 122 4.42 8.95 10.68
CA ARG A 122 3.54 9.91 11.34
C ARG A 122 3.45 9.56 12.81
N PHE A 123 3.76 10.50 13.67
CA PHE A 123 3.75 10.32 15.11
C PHE A 123 2.47 10.90 15.73
N ALA A 124 2.02 10.28 16.80
CA ALA A 124 1.10 10.90 17.75
C ALA A 124 1.82 12.07 18.44
N THR A 125 1.10 13.04 18.97
CA THR A 125 1.70 14.24 19.58
C THR A 125 1.88 14.13 21.10
N GLN A 126 1.41 13.04 21.69
CA GLN A 126 1.58 12.75 23.13
C GLN A 126 2.14 11.35 23.33
N GLU A 127 2.85 11.16 24.43
CA GLU A 127 3.42 9.87 24.80
C GLU A 127 2.34 8.80 24.93
N TYR A 128 2.65 7.59 24.47
CA TYR A 128 1.72 6.47 24.48
C TYR A 128 1.50 5.94 25.90
N THR A 129 0.25 5.67 26.22
CA THR A 129 -0.14 4.99 27.44
C THR A 129 -1.29 4.03 27.20
N ASN A 130 -1.35 2.95 27.96
CA ASN A 130 -2.47 2.01 28.03
C ASN A 130 -3.46 2.34 29.16
N ASP A 131 -3.34 3.50 29.78
CA ASP A 131 -4.28 3.92 30.85
C ASP A 131 -5.70 4.02 30.27
N PRO A 132 -6.66 3.24 30.78
CA PRO A 132 -8.06 3.29 30.33
C PRO A 132 -8.70 4.68 30.44
N SER A 133 -8.22 5.53 31.35
CA SER A 133 -8.73 6.91 31.52
C SER A 133 -8.33 7.81 30.34
N GLN A 134 -7.31 7.45 29.56
CA GLN A 134 -6.79 8.19 28.43
C GLN A 134 -7.28 7.65 27.07
N LEU A 135 -8.15 6.64 27.06
CA LEU A 135 -8.58 5.95 25.84
C LEU A 135 -9.22 6.88 24.80
N GLU A 136 -9.90 7.92 25.25
CA GLU A 136 -10.54 8.91 24.37
C GLU A 136 -9.57 9.98 23.84
N ASN A 137 -8.32 9.99 24.32
CA ASN A 137 -7.34 11.00 23.93
C ASN A 137 -6.73 10.64 22.56
N ASN A 138 -7.27 11.23 21.51
CA ASN A 138 -6.84 11.00 20.14
C ASN A 138 -5.37 11.36 19.87
N PHE A 139 -4.77 12.26 20.63
CA PHE A 139 -3.38 12.69 20.47
C PHE A 139 -2.36 11.64 20.97
N ILE A 140 -2.83 10.65 21.73
CA ILE A 140 -2.04 9.49 22.17
C ILE A 140 -2.19 8.34 21.19
N HIS A 141 -3.43 8.09 20.72
CA HIS A 141 -3.79 6.84 20.07
C HIS A 141 -3.85 6.92 18.53
N LEU A 142 -4.08 8.11 17.97
CA LEU A 142 -4.18 8.31 16.53
C LEU A 142 -2.93 9.03 15.98
N THR A 143 -2.44 8.54 14.86
CA THR A 143 -1.26 9.07 14.16
C THR A 143 -1.63 9.91 12.93
N ASN A 144 -2.92 10.08 12.67
CA ASN A 144 -3.41 10.85 11.54
C ASN A 144 -2.93 12.32 11.61
N TYR A 145 -2.25 12.79 10.55
CA TYR A 145 -1.76 14.16 10.46
C TYR A 145 -2.86 15.20 10.70
N SER A 146 -4.07 14.97 10.15
CA SER A 146 -5.21 15.88 10.31
C SER A 146 -5.70 16.03 11.75
N VAL A 147 -5.51 15.01 12.60
CA VAL A 147 -5.79 15.05 14.04
C VAL A 147 -4.63 15.77 14.74
N ASN A 148 -3.43 15.28 14.57
CA ASN A 148 -2.27 15.72 15.33
C ASN A 148 -1.84 17.17 15.05
N LYS A 149 -2.03 17.67 13.83
CA LYS A 149 -1.75 19.10 13.49
C LYS A 149 -2.58 20.12 14.29
N THR A 150 -3.62 19.67 14.99
CA THR A 150 -4.45 20.53 15.87
C THR A 150 -3.99 20.52 17.31
N SER A 151 -3.01 19.69 17.65
CA SER A 151 -2.39 19.68 18.98
C SER A 151 -1.48 20.89 19.15
N GLU A 152 -1.49 21.50 20.33
CA GLU A 152 -0.58 22.60 20.68
C GLU A 152 0.89 22.17 20.70
N THR A 153 1.14 20.87 20.88
CA THR A 153 2.49 20.28 20.90
C THR A 153 2.96 19.78 19.53
N PHE A 154 2.17 20.01 18.45
CA PHE A 154 2.55 19.56 17.13
C PHE A 154 3.71 20.37 16.56
N GLU A 155 4.78 19.67 16.20
CA GLU A 155 5.97 20.26 15.58
C GLU A 155 6.14 19.75 14.15
N TYR A 156 6.38 20.69 13.21
CA TYR A 156 6.74 20.34 11.83
C TYR A 156 8.21 19.94 11.77
N ASN A 157 8.49 18.87 11.04
CA ASN A 157 9.86 18.57 10.63
C ASN A 157 10.12 19.25 9.27
N GLU A 158 11.02 20.20 9.25
CA GLU A 158 11.39 20.95 8.05
C GLU A 158 12.58 20.34 7.30
N HIS A 159 13.33 19.47 7.96
CA HIS A 159 14.61 18.93 7.47
C HIS A 159 14.54 17.40 7.30
N PRO A 160 14.56 16.87 6.06
CA PRO A 160 14.73 15.43 5.84
C PRO A 160 15.99 14.92 6.55
N GLY A 161 15.86 13.77 7.24
CA GLY A 161 16.95 13.18 8.02
C GLY A 161 17.04 13.67 9.46
N SER A 162 16.24 14.67 9.89
CA SER A 162 16.13 15.08 11.30
C SER A 162 15.26 14.11 12.08
N TYR A 163 15.65 13.85 13.34
CA TYR A 163 14.87 13.05 14.31
C TYR A 163 13.90 13.91 15.14
N GLU A 164 13.58 15.10 14.67
CA GLU A 164 12.72 16.05 15.35
C GLU A 164 11.31 16.09 14.69
N GLY A 165 10.35 16.63 15.43
CA GLY A 165 8.99 16.81 14.97
C GLY A 165 8.17 15.52 14.83
N HIS A 166 6.90 15.67 14.48
CA HIS A 166 5.91 14.59 14.47
C HIS A 166 5.70 13.94 13.10
N LYS A 167 6.65 14.16 12.17
CA LYS A 167 6.62 13.55 10.86
C LYS A 167 8.03 13.37 10.32
N TRP A 168 8.40 12.14 9.98
CA TRP A 168 9.69 11.81 9.37
C TRP A 168 9.47 11.19 7.99
N ASP A 169 10.55 11.13 7.20
CA ASP A 169 10.60 10.21 6.06
C ASP A 169 11.05 8.81 6.52
N LEU A 170 10.71 7.80 5.72
CA LEU A 170 10.98 6.40 6.07
C LEU A 170 12.48 6.08 6.17
N GLN A 171 13.32 6.75 5.37
CA GLN A 171 14.77 6.55 5.44
C GLN A 171 15.35 7.06 6.76
N THR A 172 14.76 8.13 7.30
CA THR A 172 15.10 8.65 8.64
C THR A 172 14.74 7.63 9.73
N LEU A 173 13.59 6.97 9.63
CA LEU A 173 13.20 5.90 10.56
C LEU A 173 14.22 4.74 10.53
N TRP A 174 14.62 4.29 9.35
CA TRP A 174 15.58 3.20 9.21
C TRP A 174 16.93 3.54 9.83
N LYS A 175 17.40 4.76 9.61
CA LYS A 175 18.63 5.25 10.25
C LYS A 175 18.51 5.30 11.78
N TYR A 176 17.37 5.76 12.29
CA TYR A 176 17.12 5.81 13.72
C TYR A 176 17.12 4.42 14.34
N MET A 177 16.41 3.46 13.74
CA MET A 177 16.37 2.06 14.22
C MET A 177 17.76 1.43 14.24
N ASP A 178 18.55 1.62 13.19
CA ASP A 178 19.90 1.08 13.08
C ASP A 178 20.87 1.76 14.06
N GLN A 179 20.99 3.09 14.01
CA GLN A 179 22.02 3.84 14.69
C GLN A 179 21.72 4.10 16.18
N MET A 180 20.46 4.37 16.51
CA MET A 180 20.06 4.76 17.87
C MET A 180 19.52 3.58 18.68
N MET A 181 18.93 2.57 18.03
CA MET A 181 18.32 1.44 18.72
C MET A 181 19.06 0.12 18.48
N GLY A 182 19.99 0.05 17.52
CA GLY A 182 20.72 -1.16 17.17
C GLY A 182 19.84 -2.25 16.55
N ILE A 183 18.74 -1.86 15.90
CA ILE A 183 17.77 -2.78 15.30
C ILE A 183 18.02 -2.89 13.80
N ASP A 184 18.26 -4.11 13.32
CA ASP A 184 18.26 -4.39 11.87
C ASP A 184 16.84 -4.29 11.30
N TRP A 185 16.58 -3.21 10.61
CA TRP A 185 15.27 -2.91 10.01
C TRP A 185 14.97 -3.71 8.73
N LYS A 186 15.98 -4.29 8.06
CA LYS A 186 15.82 -4.96 6.77
C LYS A 186 14.82 -6.13 6.81
N PRO A 187 14.89 -7.06 7.80
CA PRO A 187 13.90 -8.12 7.92
C PRO A 187 12.48 -7.59 8.19
N VAL A 188 12.38 -6.46 8.91
CA VAL A 188 11.10 -5.80 9.20
C VAL A 188 10.50 -5.24 7.92
N TRP A 189 11.33 -4.62 7.07
CA TRP A 189 10.93 -4.09 5.77
C TRP A 189 10.48 -5.19 4.81
N GLU A 190 11.19 -6.33 4.76
CA GLU A 190 10.77 -7.47 3.93
C GLU A 190 9.38 -7.99 4.33
N LYS A 191 9.13 -8.16 5.64
CA LYS A 191 7.79 -8.53 6.13
C LYS A 191 6.73 -7.48 5.79
N THR A 192 7.09 -6.21 5.82
CA THR A 192 6.18 -5.11 5.46
C THR A 192 5.81 -5.15 3.98
N LYS A 193 6.78 -5.41 3.10
CA LYS A 193 6.54 -5.62 1.67
C LYS A 193 5.60 -6.81 1.43
N GLU A 194 5.82 -7.90 2.14
CA GLU A 194 4.95 -9.09 2.08
C GLU A 194 3.50 -8.76 2.47
N VAL A 195 3.28 -7.98 3.52
CA VAL A 195 1.95 -7.49 3.93
C VAL A 195 1.29 -6.69 2.79
N CYS A 196 2.04 -5.78 2.17
CA CYS A 196 1.53 -4.98 1.06
C CYS A 196 1.10 -5.85 -0.13
N VAL A 197 1.92 -6.82 -0.52
CA VAL A 197 1.60 -7.76 -1.62
C VAL A 197 0.36 -8.57 -1.31
N LYS A 198 0.32 -9.24 -0.15
CA LYS A 198 -0.82 -10.05 0.27
C LYS A 198 -2.11 -9.22 0.32
N THR A 199 -2.02 -7.97 0.73
CA THR A 199 -3.17 -7.05 0.74
C THR A 199 -3.69 -6.77 -0.67
N VAL A 200 -2.82 -6.52 -1.65
CA VAL A 200 -3.24 -6.33 -3.05
C VAL A 200 -3.91 -7.60 -3.58
N LEU A 201 -3.34 -8.77 -3.27
CA LEU A 201 -3.89 -10.06 -3.69
C LEU A 201 -5.28 -10.33 -3.11
N CYS A 202 -5.62 -9.82 -1.91
CA CYS A 202 -6.98 -9.94 -1.35
C CYS A 202 -8.06 -9.37 -2.29
N GLY A 203 -7.74 -8.36 -3.08
CA GLY A 203 -8.69 -7.73 -3.99
C GLY A 203 -8.49 -8.08 -5.47
N GLN A 204 -7.44 -8.83 -5.81
CA GLN A 204 -7.00 -9.03 -7.19
C GLN A 204 -8.06 -9.68 -8.07
N GLU A 205 -8.72 -10.73 -7.60
CA GLU A 205 -9.74 -11.45 -8.37
C GLU A 205 -10.92 -10.53 -8.77
N HIS A 206 -11.43 -9.77 -7.81
CA HIS A 206 -12.50 -8.80 -8.07
C HIS A 206 -12.07 -7.70 -9.02
N MET A 207 -10.87 -7.15 -8.81
CA MET A 207 -10.30 -6.14 -9.70
C MET A 207 -10.10 -6.66 -11.11
N ALA A 208 -9.58 -7.89 -11.28
CA ALA A 208 -9.36 -8.51 -12.57
C ALA A 208 -10.69 -8.73 -13.32
N LYS A 209 -11.73 -9.17 -12.59
CA LYS A 209 -13.07 -9.35 -13.15
C LYS A 209 -13.69 -8.05 -13.64
N GLU A 210 -13.57 -6.97 -12.88
CA GLU A 210 -14.08 -5.66 -13.30
C GLU A 210 -13.24 -5.05 -14.42
N PHE A 211 -11.93 -5.20 -14.34
CA PHE A 211 -11.01 -4.74 -15.38
C PHE A 211 -11.32 -5.39 -16.73
N SER A 212 -11.53 -6.71 -16.75
CA SER A 212 -11.82 -7.45 -18.00
C SER A 212 -13.12 -7.02 -18.69
N LYS A 213 -14.09 -6.50 -17.92
CA LYS A 213 -15.36 -6.00 -18.46
C LYS A 213 -15.23 -4.61 -19.10
N GLN A 214 -14.36 -3.76 -18.55
CA GLN A 214 -14.33 -2.34 -18.87
C GLN A 214 -13.16 -1.94 -19.76
N MET A 215 -12.05 -2.68 -19.69
CA MET A 215 -10.80 -2.28 -20.33
C MET A 215 -10.47 -3.16 -21.52
N LYS A 216 -10.06 -2.50 -22.61
CA LYS A 216 -9.67 -3.18 -23.86
C LYS A 216 -8.19 -3.52 -23.96
N SER A 217 -7.35 -2.93 -23.09
CA SER A 217 -5.92 -3.12 -23.07
C SER A 217 -5.44 -3.34 -21.65
N ASP A 218 -4.53 -4.29 -21.47
CA ASP A 218 -3.94 -4.63 -20.17
C ASP A 218 -3.02 -3.52 -19.63
N TYR A 219 -2.64 -2.56 -20.47
CA TYR A 219 -1.70 -1.48 -20.18
C TYR A 219 -2.35 -0.10 -20.03
N SER A 220 -3.67 -0.04 -19.97
CA SER A 220 -4.40 1.24 -19.92
C SER A 220 -4.65 1.76 -18.51
N CYS A 221 -4.30 0.99 -17.49
CA CYS A 221 -4.54 1.37 -16.11
C CYS A 221 -3.37 1.07 -15.20
N TYR A 222 -3.11 1.97 -14.30
CA TYR A 222 -2.29 1.76 -13.12
C TYR A 222 -3.02 2.26 -11.89
N LYS A 223 -2.57 1.83 -10.72
CA LYS A 223 -3.16 2.26 -9.47
C LYS A 223 -2.09 2.51 -8.41
N LEU A 224 -2.08 3.72 -7.88
CA LEU A 224 -1.32 4.09 -6.69
C LEU A 224 -2.22 4.04 -5.46
N TRP A 225 -1.75 3.37 -4.41
CA TRP A 225 -2.37 3.33 -3.09
C TRP A 225 -1.45 3.89 -2.02
N GLY A 226 -2.04 4.42 -0.95
CA GLY A 226 -1.36 4.68 0.31
C GLY A 226 -1.73 3.60 1.33
N PHE A 227 -0.75 2.88 1.84
CA PHE A 227 -0.91 1.87 2.87
C PHE A 227 -0.51 2.45 4.21
N ASP A 228 -1.36 2.29 5.21
CA ASP A 228 -1.05 2.67 6.57
C ASP A 228 -0.71 1.41 7.35
N VAL A 229 0.54 1.33 7.81
CA VAL A 229 1.12 0.18 8.50
C VAL A 229 1.69 0.60 9.84
N MET A 230 1.50 -0.20 10.86
CA MET A 230 2.09 0.00 12.19
C MET A 230 2.84 -1.24 12.63
N TYR A 231 3.86 -1.07 13.46
CA TYR A 231 4.56 -2.19 14.08
C TYR A 231 4.10 -2.39 15.53
N ASP A 232 3.98 -3.64 15.95
CA ASP A 232 3.86 -3.98 17.37
C ASP A 232 5.23 -4.04 18.06
N ASP A 233 5.24 -4.28 19.36
CA ASP A 233 6.46 -4.37 20.19
C ASP A 233 7.44 -5.49 19.75
N LYS A 234 6.98 -6.42 18.90
CA LYS A 234 7.79 -7.48 18.29
C LYS A 234 8.21 -7.15 16.86
N LEU A 235 7.99 -5.93 16.41
CA LEU A 235 8.24 -5.46 15.04
C LEU A 235 7.46 -6.24 13.97
N LYS A 236 6.29 -6.81 14.34
CA LYS A 236 5.36 -7.39 13.38
C LYS A 236 4.59 -6.26 12.70
N PRO A 237 4.56 -6.23 11.36
CA PRO A 237 3.77 -5.24 10.64
C PRO A 237 2.28 -5.58 10.68
N TRP A 238 1.47 -4.56 10.99
CA TRP A 238 0.03 -4.60 10.99
C TRP A 238 -0.53 -3.59 10.00
N LEU A 239 -1.36 -4.07 9.07
CA LEU A 239 -2.10 -3.21 8.15
C LEU A 239 -3.26 -2.54 8.88
N LEU A 240 -3.30 -1.21 8.84
CA LEU A 240 -4.36 -0.41 9.45
C LEU A 240 -5.46 -0.01 8.46
N GLU A 241 -5.06 0.46 7.27
CA GLU A 241 -5.96 0.82 6.17
C GLU A 241 -5.25 0.92 4.82
N VAL A 242 -6.04 0.95 3.74
CA VAL A 242 -5.58 1.22 2.38
C VAL A 242 -6.33 2.44 1.83
N ASN A 243 -5.58 3.45 1.43
CA ASN A 243 -6.11 4.69 0.87
C ASN A 243 -6.07 4.65 -0.65
N ASN A 244 -7.24 4.74 -1.30
CA ASN A 244 -7.36 4.71 -2.76
C ASN A 244 -6.74 5.92 -3.46
N ILE A 245 -6.75 7.08 -2.80
CA ILE A 245 -6.23 8.34 -3.30
C ILE A 245 -5.35 8.92 -2.20
N PRO A 246 -4.08 8.47 -2.11
CA PRO A 246 -3.18 9.02 -1.11
C PRO A 246 -2.91 10.49 -1.38
N SER A 247 -2.82 11.27 -0.31
CA SER A 247 -2.42 12.67 -0.41
C SER A 247 -0.99 12.77 -0.94
N LEU A 248 -0.80 13.60 -1.94
CA LEU A 248 0.50 13.90 -2.56
C LEU A 248 0.85 15.39 -2.38
N HIS A 249 0.63 15.93 -1.18
CA HIS A 249 1.02 17.29 -0.86
C HIS A 249 2.51 17.52 -1.08
N ILE A 250 2.87 18.76 -1.38
CA ILE A 250 4.24 19.20 -1.71
C ILE A 250 4.79 20.21 -0.68
N ASN A 251 4.35 20.10 0.58
CA ASN A 251 4.96 20.87 1.66
C ASN A 251 6.34 20.29 2.00
N THR A 252 7.27 21.07 2.49
CA THR A 252 8.63 20.70 2.92
C THR A 252 9.00 19.21 2.86
N LEU A 253 8.78 18.45 3.92
CA LEU A 253 9.09 17.01 4.01
C LEU A 253 8.26 16.18 3.03
N ASP A 254 6.96 16.51 2.86
CA ASP A 254 6.11 15.79 1.90
C ASP A 254 6.64 15.93 0.48
N ALA A 255 7.15 17.09 0.10
CA ALA A 255 7.75 17.32 -1.21
C ALA A 255 9.00 16.46 -1.44
N TYR A 256 9.81 16.29 -0.39
CA TYR A 256 10.99 15.43 -0.44
C TYR A 256 10.65 13.98 -0.78
N VAL A 257 9.54 13.46 -0.25
CA VAL A 257 9.06 12.10 -0.53
C VAL A 257 8.23 12.04 -1.81
N ASN A 258 7.27 12.95 -1.99
CA ASN A 258 6.25 12.85 -3.03
C ASN A 258 6.74 13.26 -4.44
N ARG A 259 7.72 14.15 -4.56
CA ARG A 259 8.24 14.53 -5.89
C ARG A 259 8.94 13.38 -6.59
N PRO A 260 9.94 12.69 -5.99
CA PRO A 260 10.55 11.53 -6.61
C PRO A 260 9.54 10.38 -6.79
N LEU A 261 8.65 10.14 -5.81
CA LEU A 261 7.58 9.16 -5.91
C LEU A 261 6.79 9.32 -7.21
N VAL A 262 6.30 10.52 -7.50
CA VAL A 262 5.44 10.79 -8.67
C VAL A 262 6.24 10.76 -9.97
N ALA A 263 7.44 11.35 -9.98
CA ALA A 263 8.30 11.36 -11.16
C ALA A 263 8.67 9.94 -11.60
N GLU A 264 9.12 9.12 -10.66
CA GLU A 264 9.52 7.74 -10.94
C GLU A 264 8.31 6.84 -11.22
N MET A 265 7.15 7.07 -10.56
CA MET A 265 5.91 6.38 -10.91
C MET A 265 5.56 6.57 -12.39
N PHE A 266 5.68 7.80 -12.90
CA PHE A 266 5.40 8.08 -14.31
C PHE A 266 6.42 7.43 -15.25
N ASN A 267 7.67 7.29 -14.84
CA ASN A 267 8.67 6.54 -15.59
C ASN A 267 8.31 5.05 -15.67
N ILE A 268 7.96 4.43 -14.54
CA ILE A 268 7.56 3.00 -14.49
C ILE A 268 6.29 2.77 -15.33
N VAL A 269 5.30 3.64 -15.19
CA VAL A 269 4.04 3.54 -15.95
C VAL A 269 4.24 3.81 -17.45
N GLY A 270 5.34 4.49 -17.81
CA GLY A 270 5.67 4.80 -19.20
C GLY A 270 4.73 5.81 -19.83
N LEU A 271 4.48 6.92 -19.14
CA LEU A 271 3.67 7.98 -19.71
C LEU A 271 4.35 8.56 -20.95
N HIS A 272 3.69 8.39 -22.10
CA HIS A 272 4.16 8.94 -23.36
C HIS A 272 3.91 10.45 -23.41
N ILE A 273 4.99 11.21 -23.61
CA ILE A 273 4.88 12.63 -23.89
C ILE A 273 4.57 12.80 -25.39
N PRO A 274 3.42 13.35 -25.78
CA PRO A 274 3.06 13.51 -27.17
C PRO A 274 4.11 14.31 -27.92
N LYS A 275 4.50 13.85 -29.12
CA LYS A 275 5.48 14.57 -29.98
C LYS A 275 5.04 15.97 -30.40
N VAL A 276 3.75 16.27 -30.28
CA VAL A 276 3.14 17.55 -30.67
C VAL A 276 2.57 18.23 -29.45
N LEU A 277 3.43 18.73 -28.59
CA LEU A 277 3.07 19.78 -27.65
C LEU A 277 3.44 21.14 -28.28
N GLY A 278 2.53 22.13 -28.17
CA GLY A 278 2.89 23.50 -28.53
C GLY A 278 4.19 23.90 -27.83
N THR A 279 5.05 24.64 -28.51
CA THR A 279 6.43 24.94 -28.12
C THR A 279 6.63 25.38 -26.67
N LYS A 280 5.68 26.13 -26.10
CA LYS A 280 5.68 26.52 -24.67
C LYS A 280 5.47 25.35 -23.72
N HIS A 281 4.51 24.47 -24.01
CA HIS A 281 4.20 23.31 -23.16
C HIS A 281 5.27 22.24 -23.28
N HIS A 282 5.84 22.06 -24.49
CA HIS A 282 6.92 21.10 -24.72
C HIS A 282 8.15 21.43 -23.88
N LYS A 283 8.54 22.71 -23.81
CA LYS A 283 9.67 23.15 -22.99
C LYS A 283 9.41 22.92 -21.51
N ALA A 284 8.23 23.29 -21.01
CA ALA A 284 7.86 23.10 -19.60
C ALA A 284 7.84 21.62 -19.20
N VAL A 285 7.36 20.72 -20.07
CA VAL A 285 7.35 19.28 -19.83
C VAL A 285 8.77 18.74 -19.77
N LEU A 286 9.64 19.09 -20.73
CA LEU A 286 11.04 18.68 -20.73
C LEU A 286 11.77 19.12 -19.46
N GLU A 287 11.58 20.37 -19.04
CA GLU A 287 12.16 20.91 -17.82
C GLU A 287 11.63 20.20 -16.56
N THR A 288 10.31 19.94 -16.50
CA THR A 288 9.66 19.30 -15.35
C THR A 288 10.16 17.86 -15.15
N PHE A 289 10.36 17.13 -16.24
CA PHE A 289 10.80 15.73 -16.21
C PHE A 289 12.31 15.55 -16.38
N GLY A 290 13.10 16.63 -16.46
CA GLY A 290 14.54 16.57 -16.64
C GLY A 290 14.97 15.96 -17.99
N LEU A 291 14.12 16.02 -19.01
CA LEU A 291 14.35 15.42 -20.32
C LEU A 291 15.02 16.42 -21.26
N SER A 292 16.02 15.96 -22.01
CA SER A 292 16.61 16.77 -23.08
C SER A 292 15.85 16.55 -24.40
N LYS A 293 15.99 17.51 -25.34
CA LYS A 293 15.45 17.37 -26.70
C LYS A 293 16.00 16.14 -27.45
N GLU A 294 17.16 15.68 -27.05
CA GLU A 294 17.85 14.51 -27.64
C GLU A 294 17.29 13.19 -27.08
N THR A 295 16.80 13.20 -25.83
CA THR A 295 16.22 12.01 -25.19
C THR A 295 14.80 11.71 -25.71
N VAL A 296 14.04 12.71 -26.11
CA VAL A 296 12.65 12.56 -26.59
C VAL A 296 12.52 11.69 -27.85
N PRO A 297 13.40 11.77 -28.86
CA PRO A 297 13.37 10.86 -30.02
C PRO A 297 13.75 9.41 -29.65
N GLN A 298 14.57 9.22 -28.62
CA GLN A 298 15.03 7.88 -28.16
C GLN A 298 14.00 7.19 -27.26
N LEU A 299 13.11 7.94 -26.63
CA LEU A 299 11.98 7.43 -25.87
C LEU A 299 10.92 6.72 -26.73
N GLY A 300 11.23 6.37 -27.95
CA GLY A 300 10.47 5.50 -28.81
C GLY A 300 8.93 5.57 -28.65
N PHE A 301 8.28 4.92 -29.50
CA PHE A 301 6.84 4.70 -29.45
C PHE A 301 6.52 3.74 -28.26
N ASP A 302 5.83 4.20 -27.24
CA ASP A 302 5.41 3.34 -26.15
C ASP A 302 4.36 2.35 -26.64
N HIS A 303 4.82 1.15 -27.00
CA HIS A 303 4.00 0.07 -27.52
C HIS A 303 2.93 -0.39 -26.51
N ARG A 304 3.10 -0.08 -25.22
CA ARG A 304 2.11 -0.38 -24.17
C ARG A 304 0.79 0.36 -24.39
N LEU A 305 0.85 1.58 -24.91
CA LEU A 305 -0.34 2.39 -25.18
C LEU A 305 -1.09 1.93 -26.46
N TYR A 306 -0.45 1.12 -27.30
CA TYR A 306 -0.97 0.74 -28.62
C TYR A 306 -1.31 -0.75 -28.76
N SER A 307 -1.29 -1.51 -27.69
CA SER A 307 -1.82 -2.86 -27.68
C SER A 307 -3.33 -2.82 -27.92
N ARG A 308 -3.74 -3.02 -29.18
CA ARG A 308 -5.13 -2.78 -29.64
C ARG A 308 -6.13 -3.87 -29.27
N GLN A 309 -5.69 -5.07 -28.87
CA GLN A 309 -6.62 -6.16 -28.55
C GLN A 309 -5.96 -7.17 -27.60
N ARG A 310 -6.73 -7.68 -26.64
CA ARG A 310 -6.45 -8.97 -26.02
C ARG A 310 -6.44 -10.02 -27.13
N VAL A 311 -5.26 -10.52 -27.47
CA VAL A 311 -5.08 -11.49 -28.56
C VAL A 311 -5.48 -12.88 -28.10
N GLU A 312 -5.66 -13.08 -26.81
CA GLU A 312 -5.86 -14.39 -26.21
C GLU A 312 -7.12 -14.44 -25.36
N GLN A 313 -7.93 -15.49 -25.56
CA GLN A 313 -9.06 -15.74 -24.70
C GLN A 313 -8.58 -16.16 -23.30
N ASP A 314 -9.19 -15.61 -22.25
CA ASP A 314 -8.83 -15.88 -20.84
C ASP A 314 -8.70 -17.39 -20.52
N LYS A 315 -9.46 -18.23 -21.20
CA LYS A 315 -9.42 -19.70 -21.03
C LYS A 315 -8.12 -20.32 -21.51
N GLU A 316 -7.60 -19.92 -22.67
CA GLU A 316 -6.35 -20.42 -23.23
C GLU A 316 -5.15 -19.98 -22.39
N LYS A 317 -5.19 -18.71 -21.93
CA LYS A 317 -4.16 -18.16 -21.02
C LYS A 317 -4.13 -18.92 -19.71
N ARG A 318 -5.30 -19.20 -19.10
CA ARG A 318 -5.40 -19.97 -17.84
C ARG A 318 -4.88 -21.41 -18.01
N LEU A 319 -5.21 -22.07 -19.11
CA LEU A 319 -4.72 -23.42 -19.41
C LEU A 319 -3.20 -23.46 -19.58
N ARG A 320 -2.61 -22.46 -20.24
CA ARG A 320 -1.15 -22.38 -20.41
C ARG A 320 -0.45 -22.09 -19.08
N VAL A 321 -0.98 -21.18 -18.27
CA VAL A 321 -0.44 -20.89 -16.94
C VAL A 321 -0.54 -22.10 -16.04
N ALA A 322 -1.67 -22.82 -16.03
CA ALA A 322 -1.83 -24.06 -15.28
C ALA A 322 -0.82 -25.11 -15.72
N LYS A 323 -0.65 -25.33 -17.03
CA LYS A 323 0.34 -26.26 -17.58
C LYS A 323 1.78 -25.89 -17.23
N LYS A 324 2.10 -24.59 -17.15
CA LYS A 324 3.43 -24.13 -16.71
C LYS A 324 3.66 -24.29 -15.20
N LEU A 325 2.60 -24.18 -14.39
CA LEU A 325 2.67 -24.40 -12.94
C LEU A 325 2.77 -25.90 -12.56
N GLU A 326 2.34 -26.79 -13.44
CA GLU A 326 2.53 -28.25 -13.30
C GLU A 326 3.99 -28.69 -13.53
N LEU A 327 4.80 -27.84 -14.17
CA LEU A 327 6.24 -28.08 -14.30
C LEU A 327 6.90 -27.81 -12.94
N ASP A 328 7.59 -28.83 -12.41
CA ASP A 328 8.38 -28.70 -11.20
C ASP A 328 9.32 -27.48 -11.28
N PRO A 329 9.32 -26.60 -10.23
CA PRO A 329 10.18 -25.41 -10.19
C PRO A 329 11.67 -25.69 -10.41
N GLU A 330 12.17 -26.86 -10.02
CA GLU A 330 13.55 -27.28 -10.26
C GLU A 330 13.79 -27.63 -11.73
N THR A 331 12.86 -28.29 -12.38
CA THR A 331 12.92 -28.62 -13.81
C THR A 331 12.85 -27.37 -14.68
N SER A 332 12.04 -26.39 -14.28
CA SER A 332 11.94 -25.10 -14.99
C SER A 332 13.20 -24.25 -14.86
N ARG A 333 13.91 -24.34 -13.73
CA ARG A 333 15.20 -23.65 -13.52
C ARG A 333 16.36 -24.31 -14.27
N SER A 334 16.32 -25.64 -14.40
CA SER A 334 17.39 -26.42 -15.04
C SER A 334 17.30 -26.45 -16.57
N ASN A 335 16.14 -26.16 -17.16
CA ASN A 335 15.96 -26.14 -18.61
C ASN A 335 15.09 -24.96 -19.08
N PRO A 336 15.68 -23.75 -19.20
CA PRO A 336 14.98 -22.56 -19.66
C PRO A 336 14.42 -22.68 -21.07
N ASP A 337 14.98 -23.54 -21.93
CA ASP A 337 14.55 -23.71 -23.32
C ASP A 337 13.12 -24.31 -23.38
N LEU A 338 12.75 -25.19 -22.46
CA LEU A 338 11.38 -25.71 -22.36
C LEU A 338 10.36 -24.61 -22.05
N PHE A 339 10.77 -23.60 -21.31
CA PHE A 339 9.91 -22.46 -20.98
C PHE A 339 9.82 -21.47 -22.13
N LEU A 340 10.91 -21.27 -22.86
CA LEU A 340 11.00 -20.29 -23.95
C LEU A 340 10.35 -20.80 -25.26
N ALA A 341 10.30 -22.11 -25.47
CA ALA A 341 9.76 -22.71 -26.71
C ALA A 341 8.24 -22.43 -26.89
N ASP A 342 7.50 -22.19 -25.81
CA ASP A 342 6.05 -22.00 -25.83
C ASP A 342 5.62 -20.53 -25.65
N LEU A 343 6.55 -19.56 -25.74
CA LEU A 343 6.24 -18.15 -25.61
C LEU A 343 5.46 -17.63 -26.82
N THR A 344 4.32 -17.03 -26.56
CA THR A 344 3.57 -16.30 -27.57
C THR A 344 4.08 -14.86 -27.73
N PRO A 345 3.74 -14.17 -28.82
CA PRO A 345 4.03 -12.74 -28.96
C PRO A 345 3.47 -11.88 -27.80
N ALA A 346 2.38 -12.32 -27.14
CA ALA A 346 1.83 -11.65 -25.97
C ALA A 346 2.72 -11.85 -24.73
N ASP A 347 3.24 -13.05 -24.52
CA ASP A 347 4.19 -13.34 -23.44
C ASP A 347 5.49 -12.53 -23.62
N LEU A 348 6.03 -12.48 -24.83
CA LEU A 348 7.21 -11.68 -25.15
C LEU A 348 7.00 -10.19 -24.86
N ARG A 349 5.86 -9.62 -25.25
CA ARG A 349 5.52 -8.23 -24.91
C ARG A 349 5.45 -8.02 -23.41
N THR A 350 4.86 -8.97 -22.65
CA THR A 350 4.79 -8.91 -21.19
C THR A 350 6.19 -8.94 -20.55
N LEU A 351 7.10 -9.75 -21.09
CA LEU A 351 8.49 -9.81 -20.61
C LEU A 351 9.25 -8.51 -20.91
N VAL A 352 9.15 -8.01 -22.15
CA VAL A 352 9.79 -6.74 -22.55
C VAL A 352 9.28 -5.59 -21.68
N GLN A 353 7.97 -5.50 -21.45
CA GLN A 353 7.41 -4.48 -20.56
C GLN A 353 7.93 -4.64 -19.13
N ALA A 354 8.03 -5.88 -18.63
CA ALA A 354 8.55 -6.11 -17.28
C ALA A 354 10.03 -5.67 -17.15
N GLU A 355 10.83 -5.87 -18.19
CA GLU A 355 12.22 -5.42 -18.28
C GLU A 355 12.31 -3.89 -18.31
N GLU A 356 11.49 -3.25 -19.16
CA GLU A 356 11.42 -1.78 -19.22
C GLU A 356 10.99 -1.16 -17.90
N GLU A 357 9.94 -1.70 -17.24
CA GLU A 357 9.52 -1.23 -15.92
C GLU A 357 10.63 -1.39 -14.89
N LEU A 358 11.35 -2.53 -14.89
CA LEU A 358 12.46 -2.78 -13.97
C LEU A 358 13.62 -1.81 -14.21
N SER A 359 13.92 -1.47 -15.47
CA SER A 359 14.98 -0.51 -15.80
C SER A 359 14.70 0.91 -15.30
N GLN A 360 13.43 1.23 -15.02
CA GLN A 360 12.97 2.53 -14.51
C GLN A 360 12.75 2.54 -12.99
N CYS A 361 13.01 1.42 -12.31
CA CYS A 361 12.83 1.31 -10.86
C CYS A 361 14.04 1.90 -10.11
N HIS A 362 14.09 3.22 -9.93
CA HIS A 362 15.17 3.86 -9.16
C HIS A 362 14.87 3.86 -7.65
N GLY A 363 13.75 4.40 -7.23
CA GLY A 363 13.30 4.42 -5.83
C GLY A 363 12.14 3.45 -5.53
N TRP A 364 11.86 2.48 -6.44
CA TRP A 364 10.80 1.50 -6.30
C TRP A 364 11.35 0.07 -6.33
N THR A 365 10.88 -0.78 -5.44
CA THR A 365 11.17 -2.21 -5.47
C THR A 365 9.98 -2.97 -6.06
N ARG A 366 10.24 -3.79 -7.08
CA ARG A 366 9.26 -4.75 -7.57
C ARG A 366 9.11 -5.89 -6.57
N CYS A 367 7.87 -6.12 -6.13
CA CYS A 367 7.54 -7.24 -5.27
C CYS A 367 7.42 -8.53 -6.09
N ARG A 368 8.07 -9.58 -5.61
CA ARG A 368 8.08 -10.92 -6.21
C ARG A 368 7.07 -11.82 -5.54
#